data_0dd6f1ecc3e08e7389d2b40c36764e16
#
_entry.id   0dd6f1ecc3e08e7389d2b40c36764e16
#
_cell.length_a   1.000
_cell.length_b   1.000
_cell.length_c   1.000
_cell.angle_alpha   90.00
_cell.angle_beta   90.00
_cell.angle_gamma   90.00
#
_symmetry.space_group_name_H-M   'P 1'
#
loop_
_entity.id
_entity.type
_entity.pdbx_description
1 polymer ?
#
loop_
_entity_poly.entity_id
_entity_poly.type
_entity_poly.pdbx_seq_one_letter_code
_entity_poly.pdbx_strand_id
1 'polypeptide(L)'
;RQGIGGSDVGAIMGANPYCSITKCYKEKVGDIPPPELNYAMEWGSILEDVVGKKYAEDNNIHYHGGSLVEETPDYPVSKSGVMYEPSTKRNSKNDWAYAHPDFYVENKEKNITGIEIKTVGEGIYNKYWALGDIPPWQYYQIVWYSMVTKINKWVLVGFAPHLRSRTNPMFTHDIEIDVDTQLRVWDRVAYFWDCVQRRVLPEIDEPSGDDIKLLYPESTAEVVPSNSDIDSKCLKLKEVRDKIKPLEEEEEVLKNKIKYYMGNCGI
;
A
#
# COMPACT_ATOMS: atom_id res chain seq x y z
N ARG A 1 7.04 -17.22 -0.88
CA ARG A 1 6.83 -16.37 -2.09
C ARG A 1 8.18 -16.10 -2.74
N GLN A 2 8.31 -16.50 -4.02
CA GLN A 2 9.60 -16.41 -4.73
C GLN A 2 9.77 -15.06 -5.44
N GLY A 3 9.74 -13.94 -4.71
CA GLY A 3 9.97 -12.63 -5.29
C GLY A 3 9.19 -11.49 -4.64
N ILE A 4 9.32 -10.30 -5.21
CA ILE A 4 8.72 -9.06 -4.75
C ILE A 4 7.66 -8.61 -5.77
N GLY A 5 6.43 -8.43 -5.30
CA GLY A 5 5.32 -7.85 -6.04
C GLY A 5 5.02 -6.41 -5.60
N GLY A 6 4.15 -5.73 -6.34
CA GLY A 6 3.83 -4.34 -6.04
C GLY A 6 3.26 -4.09 -4.64
N SER A 7 2.45 -5.00 -4.12
CA SER A 7 1.88 -4.90 -2.76
C SER A 7 2.93 -4.96 -1.63
N ASP A 8 4.11 -5.54 -1.89
CA ASP A 8 5.20 -5.62 -0.92
C ASP A 8 5.94 -4.27 -0.76
N VAL A 9 5.99 -3.50 -1.86
CA VAL A 9 6.86 -2.32 -1.96
C VAL A 9 6.48 -1.22 -0.98
N GLY A 10 5.20 -1.01 -0.74
CA GLY A 10 4.75 -0.07 0.29
C GLY A 10 5.30 -0.38 1.69
N ALA A 11 5.38 -1.66 2.06
CA ALA A 11 5.97 -2.10 3.33
C ALA A 11 7.51 -1.92 3.35
N ILE A 12 8.19 -2.26 2.25
CA ILE A 12 9.65 -2.12 2.11
C ILE A 12 10.08 -0.66 2.18
N MET A 13 9.26 0.25 1.66
CA MET A 13 9.47 1.70 1.71
C MET A 13 9.01 2.34 3.03
N GLY A 14 8.53 1.56 4.00
CA GLY A 14 8.05 2.08 5.29
C GLY A 14 6.75 2.89 5.20
N ALA A 15 6.02 2.79 4.11
CA ALA A 15 4.84 3.60 3.84
C ALA A 15 3.50 2.87 4.08
N ASN A 16 3.51 1.55 4.23
CA ASN A 16 2.30 0.76 4.40
C ASN A 16 1.87 0.69 5.88
N PRO A 17 0.70 1.24 6.25
CA PRO A 17 0.25 1.24 7.63
C PRO A 17 -0.20 -0.15 8.13
N TYR A 18 -0.35 -1.13 7.24
CA TYR A 18 -0.86 -2.48 7.56
C TYR A 18 0.24 -3.54 7.59
N CYS A 19 1.41 -3.22 7.07
CA CYS A 19 2.54 -4.15 6.98
C CYS A 19 3.85 -3.39 7.09
N SER A 20 4.64 -3.70 8.11
CA SER A 20 5.99 -3.17 8.28
C SER A 20 7.00 -3.94 7.43
N ILE A 21 8.19 -3.36 7.27
CA ILE A 21 9.31 -4.02 6.59
C ILE A 21 9.71 -5.32 7.31
N THR A 22 9.65 -5.35 8.64
CA THR A 22 9.92 -6.54 9.47
C THR A 22 8.94 -7.66 9.18
N LYS A 23 7.63 -7.33 9.17
CA LYS A 23 6.57 -8.29 8.87
C LYS A 23 6.73 -8.84 7.45
N CYS A 24 6.93 -7.96 6.47
CA CYS A 24 7.16 -8.34 5.08
C CYS A 24 8.38 -9.27 4.96
N TYR A 25 9.50 -8.95 5.64
CA TYR A 25 10.69 -9.81 5.66
C TYR A 25 10.38 -11.19 6.21
N LYS A 26 9.75 -11.28 7.39
CA LYS A 26 9.42 -12.56 8.02
C LYS A 26 8.47 -13.43 7.18
N GLU A 27 7.52 -12.82 6.47
CA GLU A 27 6.67 -13.51 5.49
C GLU A 27 7.49 -14.04 4.30
N LYS A 28 8.46 -13.26 3.80
CA LYS A 28 9.29 -13.67 2.64
C LYS A 28 10.26 -14.79 2.97
N VAL A 29 10.87 -14.79 4.15
CA VAL A 29 11.77 -15.86 4.59
C VAL A 29 11.02 -17.10 5.11
N GLY A 30 9.70 -17.00 5.31
CA GLY A 30 8.83 -18.10 5.75
C GLY A 30 8.78 -18.30 7.25
N ASP A 31 9.22 -17.33 8.05
CA ASP A 31 9.15 -17.36 9.52
C ASP A 31 7.73 -17.19 10.04
N ILE A 32 6.88 -16.47 9.29
CA ILE A 32 5.45 -16.31 9.56
C ILE A 32 4.65 -16.62 8.28
N PRO A 33 3.41 -17.13 8.42
CA PRO A 33 2.56 -17.37 7.27
C PRO A 33 2.18 -16.05 6.57
N PRO A 34 1.86 -16.09 5.26
CA PRO A 34 1.26 -14.95 4.59
C PRO A 34 -0.08 -14.59 5.26
N PRO A 35 -0.55 -13.34 5.13
CA PRO A 35 -1.83 -12.95 5.68
C PRO A 35 -2.95 -13.85 5.13
N GLU A 36 -3.85 -14.24 6.01
CA GLU A 36 -5.06 -14.94 5.60
C GLU A 36 -5.96 -14.04 4.77
N LEU A 37 -6.61 -14.60 3.77
CA LEU A 37 -7.62 -13.89 3.00
C LEU A 37 -8.76 -13.46 3.93
N ASN A 38 -9.05 -12.18 3.92
CA ASN A 38 -10.18 -11.62 4.66
C ASN A 38 -11.24 -11.07 3.68
N TYR A 39 -12.44 -10.83 4.20
CA TYR A 39 -13.55 -10.33 3.38
C TYR A 39 -13.22 -9.05 2.61
N ALA A 40 -12.40 -8.15 3.16
CA ALA A 40 -12.02 -6.93 2.46
C ALA A 40 -11.14 -7.22 1.24
N MET A 41 -10.24 -8.20 1.33
CA MET A 41 -9.40 -8.64 0.20
C MET A 41 -10.25 -9.37 -0.85
N GLU A 42 -11.16 -10.24 -0.42
CA GLU A 42 -12.07 -10.97 -1.30
C GLU A 42 -12.99 -10.01 -2.07
N TRP A 43 -13.66 -9.09 -1.37
CA TRP A 43 -14.49 -8.06 -2.00
C TRP A 43 -13.67 -7.12 -2.89
N GLY A 44 -12.42 -6.82 -2.51
CA GLY A 44 -11.49 -6.04 -3.34
C GLY A 44 -11.37 -6.68 -4.72
N SER A 45 -10.99 -7.94 -4.77
CA SER A 45 -10.81 -8.66 -6.05
C SER A 45 -12.09 -8.81 -6.87
N ILE A 46 -13.25 -9.04 -6.20
CA ILE A 46 -14.54 -9.09 -6.89
C ILE A 46 -14.89 -7.73 -7.53
N LEU A 47 -14.60 -6.65 -6.84
CA LEU A 47 -14.92 -5.30 -7.29
C LEU A 47 -13.98 -4.77 -8.37
N GLU A 48 -12.77 -5.30 -8.49
CA GLU A 48 -11.80 -4.89 -9.52
C GLU A 48 -12.41 -4.98 -10.92
N ASP A 49 -13.03 -6.12 -11.29
CA ASP A 49 -13.68 -6.30 -12.59
C ASP A 49 -14.88 -5.34 -12.79
N VAL A 50 -15.73 -5.23 -11.79
CA VAL A 50 -16.93 -4.39 -11.84
C VAL A 50 -16.58 -2.90 -11.98
N VAL A 51 -15.61 -2.43 -11.20
CA VAL A 51 -15.14 -1.04 -11.22
C VAL A 51 -14.37 -0.76 -12.51
N GLY A 52 -13.52 -1.71 -12.95
CA GLY A 52 -12.81 -1.61 -14.22
C GLY A 52 -13.74 -1.48 -15.42
N LYS A 53 -14.75 -2.30 -15.49
CA LYS A 53 -15.78 -2.22 -16.53
C LYS A 53 -16.52 -0.88 -16.51
N LYS A 54 -16.90 -0.41 -15.32
CA LYS A 54 -17.57 0.89 -15.19
C LYS A 54 -16.63 2.05 -15.57
N TYR A 55 -15.36 1.97 -15.18
CA TYR A 55 -14.35 2.94 -15.61
C TYR A 55 -14.19 2.99 -17.13
N ALA A 56 -14.15 1.83 -17.78
CA ALA A 56 -14.07 1.73 -19.24
C ALA A 56 -15.29 2.35 -19.92
N GLU A 57 -16.51 2.07 -19.43
CA GLU A 57 -17.75 2.68 -19.93
C GLU A 57 -17.72 4.22 -19.83
N ASP A 58 -17.37 4.75 -18.66
CA ASP A 58 -17.36 6.20 -18.40
C ASP A 58 -16.33 6.95 -19.26
N ASN A 59 -15.25 6.25 -19.67
CA ASN A 59 -14.18 6.81 -20.50
C ASN A 59 -14.30 6.42 -21.99
N ASN A 60 -15.39 5.78 -22.41
CA ASN A 60 -15.59 5.30 -23.78
C ASN A 60 -14.47 4.36 -24.26
N ILE A 61 -13.95 3.54 -23.36
CA ILE A 61 -12.94 2.53 -23.63
C ILE A 61 -13.66 1.20 -23.87
N HIS A 62 -13.21 0.42 -24.86
CA HIS A 62 -13.76 -0.92 -25.07
C HIS A 62 -13.20 -1.88 -24.01
N TYR A 63 -14.06 -2.45 -23.17
CA TYR A 63 -13.69 -3.45 -22.17
C TYR A 63 -13.70 -4.84 -22.80
N HIS A 64 -12.57 -5.52 -22.79
CA HIS A 64 -12.42 -6.87 -23.37
C HIS A 64 -12.52 -7.94 -22.30
N GLY A 65 -12.47 -7.80 -21.09
CA GLY A 65 -12.50 -8.86 -20.06
C GLY A 65 -11.53 -10.01 -20.35
N GLY A 66 -10.55 -10.23 -19.49
CA GLY A 66 -9.51 -11.24 -19.70
C GLY A 66 -8.31 -10.76 -20.53
N SER A 67 -7.30 -11.62 -20.64
CA SER A 67 -6.07 -11.31 -21.37
C SER A 67 -6.28 -11.25 -22.86
N LEU A 68 -5.73 -10.24 -23.56
CA LEU A 68 -5.65 -10.24 -25.01
C LEU A 68 -4.76 -11.41 -25.46
N VAL A 69 -5.33 -12.30 -26.27
CA VAL A 69 -4.57 -13.31 -27.00
C VAL A 69 -4.09 -12.68 -28.30
N GLU A 70 -2.86 -12.94 -28.75
CA GLU A 70 -2.22 -12.31 -29.92
C GLU A 70 -3.03 -12.38 -31.23
N GLU A 71 -4.08 -13.19 -31.30
CA GLU A 71 -4.96 -13.38 -32.45
C GLU A 71 -6.40 -12.91 -32.21
N THR A 72 -6.61 -11.77 -31.57
CA THR A 72 -7.98 -11.25 -31.45
C THR A 72 -8.42 -10.63 -32.79
N PRO A 73 -9.54 -11.12 -33.35
CA PRO A 73 -10.08 -10.56 -34.58
C PRO A 73 -10.51 -9.11 -34.38
N ASP A 74 -10.55 -8.33 -35.47
CA ASP A 74 -10.98 -6.94 -35.59
C ASP A 74 -12.11 -6.51 -34.63
N TYR A 75 -11.78 -6.27 -33.37
CA TYR A 75 -12.70 -5.56 -32.49
C TYR A 75 -12.74 -4.09 -32.94
N PRO A 76 -13.90 -3.50 -33.01
CA PRO A 76 -14.00 -2.06 -33.26
C PRO A 76 -13.33 -1.33 -32.09
N VAL A 77 -12.05 -0.99 -32.28
CA VAL A 77 -11.31 -0.16 -31.30
C VAL A 77 -12.09 1.10 -31.07
N SER A 78 -12.62 1.30 -29.87
CA SER A 78 -13.28 2.53 -29.50
C SER A 78 -12.31 3.71 -29.71
N LYS A 79 -12.83 4.94 -29.79
CA LYS A 79 -11.97 6.13 -29.98
C LYS A 79 -10.89 6.24 -28.88
N SER A 80 -11.16 5.70 -27.68
CA SER A 80 -10.30 5.83 -26.50
C SER A 80 -9.41 4.61 -26.23
N GLY A 81 -9.59 3.49 -26.96
CA GLY A 81 -8.73 2.30 -26.81
C GLY A 81 -9.46 1.04 -26.36
N VAL A 82 -8.67 0.02 -26.03
CA VAL A 82 -9.14 -1.28 -25.53
C VAL A 82 -8.53 -1.52 -24.15
N MET A 83 -9.34 -1.89 -23.18
CA MET A 83 -8.96 -2.26 -21.81
C MET A 83 -8.99 -3.79 -21.64
N TYR A 84 -7.94 -4.35 -21.07
CA TYR A 84 -7.80 -5.79 -20.88
C TYR A 84 -6.96 -6.13 -19.64
N GLU A 85 -7.15 -7.33 -19.10
CA GLU A 85 -6.33 -7.86 -18.02
C GLU A 85 -4.97 -8.33 -18.54
N PRO A 86 -3.85 -7.83 -18.00
CA PRO A 86 -2.55 -8.32 -18.37
C PRO A 86 -2.19 -9.61 -17.66
N SER A 87 -1.37 -10.45 -18.30
CA SER A 87 -0.69 -11.52 -17.59
C SER A 87 0.35 -10.95 -16.62
N THR A 88 0.66 -11.70 -15.55
CA THR A 88 1.75 -11.34 -14.62
C THR A 88 3.05 -11.11 -15.40
N LYS A 89 3.64 -9.95 -15.23
CA LYS A 89 4.92 -9.58 -15.84
C LYS A 89 6.05 -9.82 -14.84
N ARG A 90 7.20 -10.28 -15.38
CA ARG A 90 8.45 -10.38 -14.63
C ARG A 90 9.50 -9.48 -15.27
N ASN A 91 10.39 -8.94 -14.44
CA ASN A 91 11.50 -8.16 -14.96
C ASN A 91 12.45 -9.10 -15.74
N SER A 92 12.83 -8.72 -16.94
CA SER A 92 13.63 -9.56 -17.83
C SER A 92 15.03 -9.89 -17.32
N LYS A 93 15.58 -9.09 -16.40
CA LYS A 93 16.91 -9.27 -15.81
C LYS A 93 16.85 -9.82 -14.39
N ASN A 94 15.73 -9.63 -13.69
CA ASN A 94 15.54 -9.95 -12.29
C ASN A 94 14.18 -10.63 -12.12
N ASP A 95 14.09 -11.90 -12.31
CA ASP A 95 12.86 -12.72 -12.29
C ASP A 95 12.13 -12.71 -10.95
N TRP A 96 12.83 -12.34 -9.86
CA TRP A 96 12.26 -12.11 -8.55
C TRP A 96 11.38 -10.85 -8.49
N ALA A 97 11.52 -9.92 -9.42
CA ALA A 97 10.73 -8.70 -9.53
C ALA A 97 9.55 -8.94 -10.46
N TYR A 98 8.32 -8.90 -9.93
CA TYR A 98 7.13 -9.13 -10.74
C TYR A 98 6.06 -8.06 -10.49
N ALA A 99 5.18 -7.89 -11.48
CA ALA A 99 4.02 -7.00 -11.44
C ALA A 99 2.77 -7.76 -11.89
N HIS A 100 1.66 -7.47 -11.23
CA HIS A 100 0.33 -7.95 -11.59
C HIS A 100 -0.64 -6.77 -11.52
N PRO A 101 -0.63 -5.90 -12.54
CA PRO A 101 -1.59 -4.80 -12.63
C PRO A 101 -3.00 -5.33 -12.89
N ASP A 102 -4.01 -4.56 -12.50
CA ASP A 102 -5.39 -4.98 -12.71
C ASP A 102 -5.76 -4.92 -14.20
N PHE A 103 -5.42 -3.81 -14.89
CA PHE A 103 -5.72 -3.68 -16.32
C PHE A 103 -4.67 -2.86 -17.07
N TYR A 104 -4.68 -3.02 -18.39
CA TYR A 104 -4.02 -2.14 -19.36
C TYR A 104 -5.06 -1.53 -20.30
N VAL A 105 -4.82 -0.29 -20.69
CA VAL A 105 -5.54 0.37 -21.78
C VAL A 105 -4.56 0.63 -22.91
N GLU A 106 -4.78 0.01 -24.05
CA GLU A 106 -4.01 0.23 -25.28
C GLU A 106 -4.82 1.15 -26.22
N ASN A 107 -4.24 2.29 -26.58
CA ASN A 107 -4.87 3.22 -27.54
C ASN A 107 -4.55 2.86 -29.00
N LYS A 108 -5.09 3.61 -29.96
CA LYS A 108 -4.89 3.38 -31.40
C LYS A 108 -3.45 3.49 -31.86
N GLU A 109 -2.66 4.32 -31.17
CA GLU A 109 -1.24 4.53 -31.43
C GLU A 109 -0.37 3.48 -30.74
N LYS A 110 -0.97 2.42 -30.17
CA LYS A 110 -0.28 1.35 -29.43
C LYS A 110 0.42 1.83 -28.15
N ASN A 111 0.05 2.99 -27.62
CA ASN A 111 0.50 3.41 -26.31
C ASN A 111 -0.31 2.70 -25.22
N ILE A 112 0.38 2.21 -24.20
CA ILE A 112 -0.23 1.48 -23.10
C ILE A 112 -0.23 2.36 -21.85
N THR A 113 -1.38 2.43 -21.19
CA THR A 113 -1.57 3.02 -19.86
C THR A 113 -1.94 1.91 -18.90
N GLY A 114 -1.26 1.81 -17.75
CA GLY A 114 -1.62 0.88 -16.69
C GLY A 114 -2.79 1.42 -15.85
N ILE A 115 -3.67 0.55 -15.43
CA ILE A 115 -4.81 0.88 -14.56
C ILE A 115 -4.67 0.02 -13.30
N GLU A 116 -4.75 0.66 -12.16
CA GLU A 116 -4.79 0.02 -10.85
C GLU A 116 -6.05 0.45 -10.11
N ILE A 117 -6.82 -0.49 -9.58
CA ILE A 117 -8.11 -0.26 -8.94
C ILE A 117 -7.98 -0.47 -7.44
N LYS A 118 -8.58 0.41 -6.65
CA LYS A 118 -8.60 0.28 -5.19
C LYS A 118 -9.99 0.54 -4.64
N THR A 119 -10.51 -0.42 -3.89
CA THR A 119 -11.66 -0.18 -3.02
C THR A 119 -11.19 0.64 -1.81
N VAL A 120 -11.83 1.78 -1.60
CA VAL A 120 -11.39 2.79 -0.63
C VAL A 120 -12.38 2.89 0.52
N GLY A 121 -11.95 2.54 1.73
CA GLY A 121 -12.71 2.74 2.95
C GLY A 121 -12.75 4.22 3.39
N GLU A 122 -13.75 4.59 4.18
CA GLU A 122 -14.03 5.98 4.58
C GLU A 122 -12.82 6.69 5.21
N GLY A 123 -12.10 6.01 6.11
CA GLY A 123 -10.92 6.59 6.77
C GLY A 123 -9.80 6.93 5.80
N ILE A 124 -9.52 6.06 4.82
CA ILE A 124 -8.51 6.29 3.78
C ILE A 124 -9.00 7.36 2.80
N TYR A 125 -10.29 7.35 2.45
CA TYR A 125 -10.89 8.38 1.64
C TYR A 125 -10.68 9.77 2.24
N ASN A 126 -11.10 9.96 3.50
CA ASN A 126 -11.01 11.25 4.19
C ASN A 126 -9.56 11.71 4.39
N LYS A 127 -8.63 10.78 4.58
CA LYS A 127 -7.22 11.11 4.87
C LYS A 127 -6.43 11.49 3.61
N TYR A 128 -6.77 10.93 2.46
CA TYR A 128 -6.00 11.10 1.21
C TYR A 128 -6.89 11.56 0.04
N TRP A 129 -7.78 10.71 -0.44
CA TRP A 129 -8.51 10.92 -1.68
C TRP A 129 -9.39 12.19 -1.69
N ALA A 130 -10.03 12.51 -0.57
CA ALA A 130 -10.83 13.74 -0.43
C ALA A 130 -9.97 15.02 -0.52
N LEU A 131 -8.68 14.91 -0.27
CA LEU A 131 -7.70 16.01 -0.36
C LEU A 131 -6.98 16.05 -1.72
N GLY A 132 -7.28 15.11 -2.61
CA GLY A 132 -6.59 14.96 -3.89
C GLY A 132 -5.22 14.26 -3.78
N ASP A 133 -4.95 13.61 -2.64
CA ASP A 133 -3.70 12.92 -2.38
C ASP A 133 -3.82 11.42 -2.68
N ILE A 134 -2.69 10.80 -2.96
CA ILE A 134 -2.56 9.35 -3.16
C ILE A 134 -1.94 8.72 -1.91
N PRO A 135 -2.54 7.63 -1.36
CA PRO A 135 -1.89 6.88 -0.28
C PRO A 135 -0.48 6.42 -0.69
N PRO A 136 0.58 6.73 0.09
CA PRO A 136 1.96 6.47 -0.31
C PRO A 136 2.26 5.02 -0.69
N TRP A 137 1.64 4.05 -0.03
CA TRP A 137 1.84 2.62 -0.35
C TRP A 137 1.24 2.23 -1.70
N GLN A 138 0.13 2.87 -2.13
CA GLN A 138 -0.47 2.67 -3.44
C GLN A 138 0.40 3.32 -4.53
N TYR A 139 0.94 4.50 -4.26
CA TYR A 139 1.89 5.15 -5.15
C TYR A 139 3.13 4.29 -5.40
N TYR A 140 3.76 3.75 -4.34
CA TYR A 140 4.93 2.87 -4.47
C TYR A 140 4.62 1.56 -5.21
N GLN A 141 3.42 1.03 -5.09
CA GLN A 141 2.97 -0.12 -5.88
C GLN A 141 3.01 0.20 -7.38
N ILE A 142 2.52 1.37 -7.78
CA ILE A 142 2.50 1.83 -9.17
C ILE A 142 3.92 2.13 -9.67
N VAL A 143 4.77 2.77 -8.85
CA VAL A 143 6.19 2.97 -9.18
C VAL A 143 6.87 1.63 -9.49
N TRP A 144 6.61 0.60 -8.69
CA TRP A 144 7.13 -0.73 -8.93
C TRP A 144 6.64 -1.32 -10.23
N TYR A 145 5.35 -1.22 -10.49
CA TYR A 145 4.76 -1.72 -11.73
C TYR A 145 5.40 -1.05 -12.95
N SER A 146 5.64 0.25 -12.91
CA SER A 146 6.28 0.96 -14.01
C SER A 146 7.67 0.43 -14.33
N MET A 147 8.45 0.06 -13.30
CA MET A 147 9.79 -0.48 -13.49
C MET A 147 9.79 -1.89 -14.06
N VAL A 148 8.85 -2.73 -13.66
CA VAL A 148 8.74 -4.11 -14.14
C VAL A 148 8.15 -4.17 -15.55
N THR A 149 7.12 -3.38 -15.82
CA THR A 149 6.36 -3.40 -17.08
C THR A 149 6.92 -2.47 -18.16
N LYS A 150 7.73 -1.46 -17.77
CA LYS A 150 8.23 -0.36 -18.62
C LYS A 150 7.11 0.59 -19.09
N ILE A 151 5.98 0.59 -18.41
CA ILE A 151 4.87 1.53 -18.64
C ILE A 151 5.02 2.67 -17.65
N ASN A 152 5.11 3.93 -18.13
CA ASN A 152 5.31 5.09 -17.27
C ASN A 152 4.01 5.86 -16.99
N LYS A 153 2.95 5.62 -17.76
CA LYS A 153 1.64 6.23 -17.55
C LYS A 153 0.72 5.28 -16.82
N TRP A 154 0.15 5.76 -15.73
CA TRP A 154 -0.73 4.98 -14.88
C TRP A 154 -1.94 5.80 -14.46
N VAL A 155 -3.07 5.13 -14.29
CA VAL A 155 -4.25 5.68 -13.65
C VAL A 155 -4.56 4.83 -12.42
N LEU A 156 -4.60 5.48 -11.27
CA LEU A 156 -5.10 4.88 -10.04
C LEU A 156 -6.58 5.22 -9.92
N VAL A 157 -7.43 4.20 -9.91
CA VAL A 157 -8.87 4.33 -9.79
C VAL A 157 -9.29 3.94 -8.38
N GLY A 158 -9.82 4.89 -7.62
CA GLY A 158 -10.40 4.65 -6.30
C GLY A 158 -11.92 4.48 -6.39
N PHE A 159 -12.45 3.44 -5.76
CA PHE A 159 -13.89 3.24 -5.59
C PHE A 159 -14.25 3.30 -4.10
N ALA A 160 -15.07 4.29 -3.72
CA ALA A 160 -15.50 4.54 -2.35
C ALA A 160 -17.01 4.28 -2.19
N PRO A 161 -17.43 3.03 -1.90
CA PRO A 161 -18.84 2.63 -1.90
C PRO A 161 -19.67 3.31 -0.79
N HIS A 162 -19.04 3.89 0.22
CA HIS A 162 -19.72 4.62 1.30
C HIS A 162 -20.21 6.01 0.88
N LEU A 163 -19.71 6.57 -0.23
CA LEU A 163 -20.19 7.84 -0.77
C LEU A 163 -21.57 7.66 -1.40
N ARG A 164 -22.59 8.21 -0.72
CA ARG A 164 -23.98 8.01 -1.11
C ARG A 164 -24.44 9.06 -2.12
N SER A 165 -25.07 8.56 -3.17
CA SER A 165 -26.13 9.15 -4.02
C SER A 165 -25.99 10.55 -4.65
N ARG A 166 -25.05 11.41 -4.32
CA ARG A 166 -24.92 12.76 -4.90
C ARG A 166 -23.57 13.03 -5.57
N THR A 167 -22.61 12.13 -5.40
CA THR A 167 -21.27 12.22 -5.97
C THR A 167 -20.90 10.90 -6.62
N ASN A 168 -20.15 10.95 -7.72
CA ASN A 168 -19.57 9.75 -8.30
C ASN A 168 -18.68 9.06 -7.26
N PRO A 169 -18.91 7.77 -6.92
CA PRO A 169 -18.08 7.06 -5.96
C PRO A 169 -16.71 6.66 -6.52
N MET A 170 -16.43 6.91 -7.81
CA MET A 170 -15.13 6.68 -8.43
C MET A 170 -14.32 7.97 -8.54
N PHE A 171 -13.03 7.85 -8.26
CA PHE A 171 -12.02 8.91 -8.34
C PHE A 171 -10.84 8.40 -9.14
N THR A 172 -10.14 9.27 -9.83
CA THR A 172 -8.98 8.90 -10.62
C THR A 172 -7.81 9.84 -10.32
N HIS A 173 -6.61 9.25 -10.29
CA HIS A 173 -5.35 9.99 -10.30
C HIS A 173 -4.51 9.53 -11.49
N ASP A 174 -4.19 10.45 -12.38
CA ASP A 174 -3.17 10.23 -13.40
C ASP A 174 -1.80 10.32 -12.75
N ILE A 175 -0.96 9.30 -12.97
CA ILE A 175 0.34 9.18 -12.33
C ILE A 175 1.41 9.10 -13.41
N GLU A 176 2.29 10.09 -13.43
CA GLU A 176 3.55 10.05 -14.16
C GLU A 176 4.69 9.82 -13.17
N ILE A 177 5.58 8.88 -13.50
CA ILE A 177 6.61 8.44 -12.58
C ILE A 177 7.96 8.91 -13.10
N ASP A 178 8.68 9.64 -12.26
CA ASP A 178 10.01 10.10 -12.55
C ASP A 178 11.08 9.03 -12.31
N VAL A 179 12.19 9.14 -13.03
CA VAL A 179 13.30 8.18 -13.00
C VAL A 179 13.99 8.15 -11.64
N ASP A 180 14.12 9.28 -10.96
CA ASP A 180 14.81 9.34 -9.67
C ASP A 180 14.03 8.58 -8.60
N THR A 181 12.69 8.68 -8.62
CA THR A 181 11.83 7.88 -7.75
C THR A 181 11.95 6.39 -8.07
N GLN A 182 11.96 6.01 -9.35
CA GLN A 182 12.18 4.61 -9.74
C GLN A 182 13.52 4.08 -9.21
N LEU A 183 14.61 4.83 -9.35
CA LEU A 183 15.93 4.41 -8.86
C LEU A 183 15.94 4.20 -7.35
N ARG A 184 15.43 5.16 -6.58
CA ARG A 184 15.35 5.03 -5.11
C ARG A 184 14.54 3.81 -4.66
N VAL A 185 13.40 3.58 -5.28
CA VAL A 185 12.56 2.42 -4.97
C VAL A 185 13.27 1.13 -5.35
N TRP A 186 13.92 1.09 -6.53
CA TRP A 186 14.67 -0.08 -6.96
C TRP A 186 15.79 -0.44 -5.99
N ASP A 187 16.62 0.52 -5.60
CA ASP A 187 17.75 0.30 -4.71
C ASP A 187 17.30 -0.24 -3.34
N ARG A 188 16.23 0.35 -2.77
CA ARG A 188 15.68 -0.11 -1.49
C ARG A 188 15.09 -1.51 -1.59
N VAL A 189 14.36 -1.81 -2.65
CA VAL A 189 13.75 -3.13 -2.86
C VAL A 189 14.79 -4.20 -3.19
N ALA A 190 15.82 -3.88 -3.98
CA ALA A 190 16.93 -4.78 -4.27
C ALA A 190 17.73 -5.11 -3.01
N TYR A 191 18.02 -4.11 -2.18
CA TYR A 191 18.64 -4.31 -0.85
C TYR A 191 17.78 -5.23 0.03
N PHE A 192 16.49 -4.97 0.11
CA PHE A 192 15.57 -5.83 0.87
C PHE A 192 15.58 -7.27 0.37
N TRP A 193 15.56 -7.48 -0.96
CA TRP A 193 15.60 -8.81 -1.53
C TRP A 193 16.92 -9.53 -1.26
N ASP A 194 18.06 -8.84 -1.29
CA ASP A 194 19.36 -9.39 -0.86
C ASP A 194 19.29 -9.84 0.62
N CYS A 195 18.71 -9.02 1.51
CA CYS A 195 18.48 -9.39 2.90
C CYS A 195 17.66 -10.68 3.03
N VAL A 196 16.58 -10.82 2.24
CA VAL A 196 15.74 -12.04 2.21
C VAL A 196 16.56 -13.25 1.75
N GLN A 197 17.36 -13.11 0.67
CA GLN A 197 18.17 -14.22 0.15
C GLN A 197 19.24 -14.68 1.14
N ARG A 198 19.85 -13.75 1.83
CA ARG A 198 20.88 -14.01 2.85
C ARG A 198 20.32 -14.38 4.22
N ARG A 199 19.01 -14.31 4.40
CA ARG A 199 18.33 -14.46 5.69
C ARG A 199 18.87 -13.53 6.79
N VAL A 200 19.14 -12.27 6.42
CA VAL A 200 19.59 -11.22 7.32
C VAL A 200 18.47 -10.19 7.43
N LEU A 201 18.10 -9.81 8.66
CA LEU A 201 17.07 -8.79 8.88
C LEU A 201 17.49 -7.47 8.21
N PRO A 202 16.64 -6.85 7.40
CA PRO A 202 16.93 -5.51 6.85
C PRO A 202 17.02 -4.46 7.96
N GLU A 203 17.78 -3.42 7.71
CA GLU A 203 17.91 -2.29 8.64
C GLU A 203 16.55 -1.60 8.82
N ILE A 204 16.21 -1.32 10.09
CA ILE A 204 14.95 -0.71 10.50
C ILE A 204 15.30 0.53 11.31
N ASP A 205 15.02 1.71 10.76
CA ASP A 205 15.33 2.98 11.42
C ASP A 205 14.45 3.22 12.65
N GLU A 206 13.13 2.99 12.49
CA GLU A 206 12.13 3.23 13.54
C GLU A 206 11.23 1.99 13.70
N PRO A 207 11.64 0.99 14.51
CA PRO A 207 10.81 -0.19 14.73
C PRO A 207 9.55 0.17 15.51
N SER A 208 8.41 -0.32 15.04
CA SER A 208 7.13 -0.21 15.75
C SER A 208 7.07 -1.17 16.94
N GLY A 209 6.11 -0.95 17.85
CA GLY A 209 5.88 -1.90 18.95
C GLY A 209 5.53 -3.31 18.45
N ASP A 210 4.89 -3.45 17.29
CA ASP A 210 4.56 -4.73 16.70
C ASP A 210 5.79 -5.38 16.03
N ASP A 211 6.72 -4.60 15.48
CA ASP A 211 8.01 -5.12 15.02
C ASP A 211 8.81 -5.70 16.19
N ILE A 212 8.84 -5.01 17.33
CA ILE A 212 9.52 -5.49 18.54
C ILE A 212 8.92 -6.82 19.00
N LYS A 213 7.60 -6.96 19.05
CA LYS A 213 6.94 -8.24 19.41
C LYS A 213 7.24 -9.35 18.39
N LEU A 214 7.31 -9.03 17.10
CA LEU A 214 7.66 -10.00 16.06
C LEU A 214 9.12 -10.46 16.14
N LEU A 215 10.03 -9.56 16.51
CA LEU A 215 11.46 -9.86 16.63
C LEU A 215 11.82 -10.54 17.95
N TYR A 216 11.18 -10.11 19.03
CA TYR A 216 11.47 -10.49 20.40
C TYR A 216 10.16 -10.87 21.12
N PRO A 217 9.55 -12.01 20.77
CA PRO A 217 8.26 -12.43 21.34
C PRO A 217 8.32 -12.72 22.82
N GLU A 218 9.50 -13.09 23.32
CA GLU A 218 9.73 -13.44 24.73
C GLU A 218 10.86 -12.60 25.31
N SER A 219 10.68 -12.14 26.54
CA SER A 219 11.75 -11.50 27.32
C SER A 219 12.63 -12.55 27.95
N THR A 220 13.93 -12.44 27.74
CA THR A 220 14.92 -13.26 28.44
C THR A 220 15.39 -12.57 29.72
N ALA A 221 15.97 -13.33 30.64
CA ALA A 221 16.58 -12.78 31.85
C ALA A 221 17.98 -12.17 31.60
N GLU A 222 18.44 -12.14 30.36
CA GLU A 222 19.73 -11.59 29.99
C GLU A 222 19.73 -10.06 30.13
N VAL A 223 20.80 -9.55 30.74
CA VAL A 223 21.01 -8.11 30.89
C VAL A 223 21.95 -7.64 29.78
N VAL A 224 21.47 -6.74 28.94
CA VAL A 224 22.28 -6.12 27.91
C VAL A 224 22.86 -4.81 28.46
N PRO A 225 24.21 -4.61 28.44
CA PRO A 225 24.79 -3.35 28.89
C PRO A 225 24.34 -2.22 27.96
N SER A 226 24.01 -1.06 28.57
CA SER A 226 23.66 0.13 27.80
C SER A 226 24.91 0.77 27.18
N ASN A 227 24.68 1.65 26.23
CA ASN A 227 25.69 2.54 25.67
C ASN A 227 25.17 3.98 25.73
N SER A 228 26.06 4.95 25.42
CA SER A 228 25.73 6.37 25.51
C SER A 228 24.51 6.82 24.68
N ASP A 229 24.27 6.17 23.56
CA ASP A 229 23.10 6.45 22.72
C ASP A 229 21.80 5.96 23.39
N ILE A 230 21.78 4.74 23.92
CA ILE A 230 20.65 4.19 24.67
C ILE A 230 20.40 4.98 25.94
N ASP A 231 21.44 5.35 26.67
CA ASP A 231 21.32 6.20 27.87
C ASP A 231 20.65 7.54 27.55
N SER A 232 21.05 8.17 26.45
CA SER A 232 20.46 9.44 25.98
C SER A 232 18.96 9.25 25.63
N LYS A 233 18.60 8.15 24.94
CA LYS A 233 17.21 7.82 24.63
C LYS A 233 16.37 7.56 25.88
N CYS A 234 16.93 6.89 26.89
CA CYS A 234 16.27 6.67 28.17
C CYS A 234 15.99 8.00 28.91
N LEU A 235 16.97 8.91 28.94
CA LEU A 235 16.77 10.25 29.55
C LEU A 235 15.67 11.03 28.82
N LYS A 236 15.71 11.05 27.49
CA LYS A 236 14.68 11.72 26.68
C LYS A 236 13.29 11.09 26.87
N LEU A 237 13.21 9.77 26.99
CA LEU A 237 11.95 9.08 27.28
C LEU A 237 11.38 9.51 28.63
N LYS A 238 12.25 9.65 29.66
CA LYS A 238 11.83 10.14 30.97
C LYS A 238 11.28 11.56 30.88
N GLU A 239 12.00 12.48 30.22
CA GLU A 239 11.54 13.86 30.00
C GLU A 239 10.17 13.92 29.30
N VAL A 240 9.95 13.06 28.28
CA VAL A 240 8.66 12.98 27.58
C VAL A 240 7.55 12.52 28.53
N ARG A 241 7.81 11.47 29.32
CA ARG A 241 6.84 10.98 30.32
C ARG A 241 6.48 12.02 31.36
N ASP A 242 7.47 12.77 31.84
CA ASP A 242 7.26 13.85 32.82
C ASP A 242 6.39 14.99 32.25
N LYS A 243 6.38 15.19 30.91
CA LYS A 243 5.51 16.15 30.22
C LYS A 243 4.10 15.57 29.96
N ILE A 244 3.96 14.28 29.74
CA ILE A 244 2.69 13.61 29.46
C ILE A 244 1.84 13.56 30.73
N LYS A 245 2.43 13.20 31.88
CA LYS A 245 1.71 13.01 33.13
C LYS A 245 0.78 14.17 33.53
N PRO A 246 1.22 15.45 33.53
CA PRO A 246 0.32 16.56 33.86
C PRO A 246 -0.81 16.77 32.85
N LEU A 247 -0.59 16.43 31.56
CA LEU A 247 -1.61 16.52 30.53
C LEU A 247 -2.68 15.44 30.71
N GLU A 248 -2.29 14.21 31.10
CA GLU A 248 -3.20 13.14 31.45
C GLU A 248 -4.07 13.51 32.69
N GLU A 249 -3.44 14.13 33.70
CA GLU A 249 -4.15 14.62 34.87
C GLU A 249 -5.16 15.72 34.51
N GLU A 250 -4.78 16.66 33.63
CA GLU A 250 -5.69 17.70 33.12
C GLU A 250 -6.84 17.11 32.30
N GLU A 251 -6.55 16.16 31.41
CA GLU A 251 -7.56 15.46 30.63
C GLU A 251 -8.61 14.78 31.54
N GLU A 252 -8.13 14.10 32.58
CA GLU A 252 -9.05 13.41 33.52
C GLU A 252 -9.92 14.40 34.28
N VAL A 253 -9.36 15.53 34.70
CA VAL A 253 -10.15 16.61 35.34
C VAL A 253 -11.22 17.16 34.40
N LEU A 254 -10.89 17.38 33.13
CA LEU A 254 -11.85 17.86 32.12
C LEU A 254 -12.95 16.83 31.84
N LYS A 255 -12.56 15.56 31.66
CA LYS A 255 -13.52 14.45 31.51
C LYS A 255 -14.51 14.37 32.68
N ASN A 256 -14.01 14.50 33.91
CA ASN A 256 -14.84 14.43 35.09
C ASN A 256 -15.80 15.63 35.21
N LYS A 257 -15.36 16.85 34.83
CA LYS A 257 -16.24 18.01 34.75
C LYS A 257 -17.35 17.83 33.71
N ILE A 258 -17.04 17.28 32.54
CA ILE A 258 -18.02 16.98 31.49
C ILE A 258 -19.01 15.93 31.97
N LYS A 259 -18.54 14.81 32.54
CA LYS A 259 -19.41 13.77 33.10
C LYS A 259 -20.31 14.28 34.21
N TYR A 260 -19.76 15.13 35.07
CA TYR A 260 -20.55 15.75 36.14
C TYR A 260 -21.68 16.64 35.61
N TYR A 261 -21.38 17.44 34.56
CA TYR A 261 -22.38 18.25 33.87
C TYR A 261 -23.46 17.40 33.19
N MET A 262 -23.10 16.30 32.58
CA MET A 262 -24.03 15.40 31.88
C MET A 262 -24.93 14.60 32.84
N GLY A 263 -24.51 14.36 34.08
CA GLY A 263 -25.28 13.59 35.06
C GLY A 263 -25.55 12.16 34.55
N ASN A 264 -26.83 11.79 34.54
CA ASN A 264 -27.28 10.46 34.07
C ASN A 264 -27.61 10.43 32.56
N CYS A 265 -27.32 11.50 31.81
CA CYS A 265 -27.52 11.51 30.36
C CYS A 265 -26.32 10.77 29.68
N GLY A 266 -26.65 9.77 28.85
CA GLY A 266 -25.64 9.11 28.01
C GLY A 266 -25.17 10.02 26.87
N ILE A 267 -23.97 9.77 26.36
CA ILE A 267 -23.45 10.37 25.11
C ILE A 267 -24.10 9.67 23.93
#